data_7374e3afffe468e11051fb26296fa390
#
_entry.id   7374e3afffe468e11051fb26296fa390
#
_cell.length_a   1.000
_cell.length_b   1.000
_cell.length_c   1.000
_cell.angle_alpha   90.00
_cell.angle_beta   90.00
_cell.angle_gamma   90.00
#
_symmetry.space_group_name_H-M   'P 1'
#
loop_
_entity.id
_entity.type
_entity.pdbx_description
1 polymer ?
#
loop_
_entity_poly.entity_id
_entity_poly.type
_entity_poly.pdbx_seq_one_letter_code
_entity_poly.pdbx_strand_id
1 'polypeptide(L)'
;FVGSSPKTMYVIKHPFNIFTSDNLCNSYLINGEELIKYNAGGKQLLKYSNKRFGNITTIDATNALKILLYYKDFQQLVFLDNQLSQNGEPISLEKLGYEQTDLVCSSFNNSFWIYNKQSNELVRFNENSQQIAKTGNLKQLLQAELKPDFMIEYNSYLYLNCKDIGIYVFDMYGTFTKIISLKNLHSFQVNEDIIYFFRENSFNSYNCKAFEEKSIPYNDTLLKNVRIEKDRLFLQYIDSVKVVENLTR
;
A
#
# COMPACT_ATOMS: atom_id res chain seq x y z
N PHE A 1 12.60 -18.38 -22.11
CA PHE A 1 11.20 -18.85 -22.00
C PHE A 1 10.40 -18.25 -23.17
N VAL A 2 10.18 -19.03 -24.25
CA VAL A 2 9.12 -18.77 -25.23
C VAL A 2 7.84 -19.32 -24.61
N GLY A 3 7.33 -18.61 -23.60
CA GLY A 3 6.03 -18.91 -23.00
C GLY A 3 4.97 -18.07 -23.70
N SER A 4 3.81 -18.64 -23.96
CA SER A 4 2.62 -17.94 -24.44
C SER A 4 2.40 -16.67 -23.61
N SER A 5 2.10 -15.54 -24.27
CA SER A 5 1.74 -14.29 -23.58
C SER A 5 0.63 -14.59 -22.57
N PRO A 6 0.70 -14.07 -21.33
CA PRO A 6 -0.30 -14.36 -20.32
C PRO A 6 -1.69 -13.96 -20.82
N LYS A 7 -2.67 -14.84 -20.63
CA LYS A 7 -4.03 -14.63 -21.08
C LYS A 7 -4.65 -13.43 -20.38
N THR A 8 -5.15 -12.48 -21.17
CA THR A 8 -5.91 -11.35 -20.65
C THR A 8 -7.27 -11.83 -20.16
N MET A 9 -7.58 -11.56 -18.90
CA MET A 9 -8.88 -11.85 -18.29
C MET A 9 -9.87 -10.73 -18.56
N TYR A 10 -9.47 -9.48 -18.26
CA TYR A 10 -10.27 -8.28 -18.50
C TYR A 10 -9.40 -7.01 -18.45
N VAL A 11 -10.00 -5.89 -18.87
CA VAL A 11 -9.39 -4.57 -18.79
C VAL A 11 -10.40 -3.60 -18.17
N ILE A 12 -9.96 -2.88 -17.13
CA ILE A 12 -10.71 -1.76 -16.55
C ILE A 12 -10.17 -0.48 -17.19
N LYS A 13 -11.03 0.29 -17.84
CA LYS A 13 -10.70 1.62 -18.41
C LYS A 13 -11.45 2.66 -17.62
N HIS A 14 -10.74 3.44 -16.83
CA HIS A 14 -11.27 4.52 -16.02
C HIS A 14 -10.11 5.45 -15.63
N PRO A 15 -10.25 6.78 -15.66
CA PRO A 15 -9.25 7.69 -15.12
C PRO A 15 -9.05 7.46 -13.62
N PHE A 16 -7.81 7.40 -13.17
CA PHE A 16 -7.46 7.28 -11.76
C PHE A 16 -6.08 7.88 -11.46
N ASN A 17 -5.90 8.30 -10.22
CA ASN A 17 -4.61 8.75 -9.71
C ASN A 17 -3.94 7.65 -8.87
N ILE A 18 -4.75 6.84 -8.17
CA ILE A 18 -4.27 5.76 -7.29
C ILE A 18 -4.98 4.46 -7.68
N PHE A 19 -4.22 3.39 -7.72
CA PHE A 19 -4.71 2.03 -7.93
C PHE A 19 -4.17 1.10 -6.85
N THR A 20 -5.03 0.23 -6.34
CA THR A 20 -4.63 -0.93 -5.53
C THR A 20 -5.55 -2.12 -5.74
N SER A 21 -5.14 -3.28 -5.25
CA SER A 21 -5.91 -4.53 -5.26
C SER A 21 -5.95 -5.13 -3.86
N ASP A 22 -6.90 -6.01 -3.60
CA ASP A 22 -6.98 -6.79 -2.37
C ASP A 22 -6.76 -8.29 -2.63
N ASN A 23 -6.62 -9.05 -1.54
CA ASN A 23 -6.42 -10.49 -1.58
C ASN A 23 -7.63 -11.31 -2.09
N LEU A 24 -8.77 -10.67 -2.35
CA LEU A 24 -9.94 -11.24 -3.03
C LEU A 24 -9.94 -10.93 -4.54
N CYS A 25 -8.86 -10.33 -5.05
CA CYS A 25 -8.69 -9.86 -6.42
C CYS A 25 -9.67 -8.76 -6.84
N ASN A 26 -10.22 -7.99 -5.89
CA ASN A 26 -10.92 -6.76 -6.23
C ASN A 26 -9.90 -5.67 -6.58
N SER A 27 -10.33 -4.75 -7.44
CA SER A 27 -9.56 -3.57 -7.84
C SER A 27 -10.19 -2.31 -7.26
N TYR A 28 -9.37 -1.38 -6.80
CA TYR A 28 -9.76 -0.10 -6.24
C TYR A 28 -9.08 1.02 -7.02
N LEU A 29 -9.88 1.86 -7.66
CA LEU A 29 -9.42 3.01 -8.44
C LEU A 29 -9.88 4.28 -7.75
N ILE A 30 -8.96 5.21 -7.53
CA ILE A 30 -9.25 6.51 -6.91
C ILE A 30 -8.94 7.61 -7.91
N ASN A 31 -9.89 8.54 -8.04
CA ASN A 31 -9.71 9.78 -8.78
C ASN A 31 -10.24 10.96 -7.93
N GLY A 32 -9.34 11.73 -7.36
CA GLY A 32 -9.69 12.79 -6.42
C GLY A 32 -10.38 12.26 -5.16
N GLU A 33 -11.60 12.67 -4.90
CA GLU A 33 -12.41 12.22 -3.76
C GLU A 33 -13.21 10.94 -4.02
N GLU A 34 -13.24 10.43 -5.26
CA GLU A 34 -14.01 9.24 -5.64
C GLU A 34 -13.16 7.97 -5.57
N LEU A 35 -13.69 6.95 -4.91
CA LEU A 35 -13.19 5.59 -4.89
C LEU A 35 -14.18 4.67 -5.61
N ILE A 36 -13.69 3.88 -6.57
CA ILE A 36 -14.49 2.89 -7.30
C ILE A 36 -13.92 1.50 -7.03
N LYS A 37 -14.80 0.57 -6.64
CA LYS A 37 -14.49 -0.85 -6.45
C LYS A 37 -14.98 -1.69 -7.63
N TYR A 38 -14.09 -2.51 -8.16
CA TYR A 38 -14.38 -3.53 -9.18
C TYR A 38 -14.17 -4.92 -8.57
N ASN A 39 -15.00 -5.87 -8.95
CA ASN A 39 -14.84 -7.26 -8.51
C ASN A 39 -13.73 -7.99 -9.29
N ALA A 40 -13.46 -9.22 -8.85
CA ALA A 40 -12.49 -10.11 -9.49
C ALA A 40 -12.78 -10.47 -10.96
N GLY A 41 -13.95 -10.12 -11.51
CA GLY A 41 -14.30 -10.25 -12.92
C GLY A 41 -14.18 -8.94 -13.71
N GLY A 42 -13.71 -7.85 -13.08
CA GLY A 42 -13.61 -6.53 -13.73
C GLY A 42 -14.93 -5.75 -13.82
N LYS A 43 -15.99 -6.23 -13.15
CA LYS A 43 -17.27 -5.51 -13.10
C LYS A 43 -17.24 -4.49 -11.96
N GLN A 44 -17.60 -3.25 -12.25
CA GLN A 44 -17.80 -2.22 -11.24
C GLN A 44 -18.90 -2.65 -10.27
N LEU A 45 -18.60 -2.59 -8.97
CA LEU A 45 -19.53 -2.94 -7.90
C LEU A 45 -20.06 -1.71 -7.20
N LEU A 46 -19.18 -0.89 -6.67
CA LEU A 46 -19.50 0.15 -5.70
C LEU A 46 -18.69 1.41 -5.98
N LYS A 47 -19.22 2.54 -5.50
CA LYS A 47 -18.54 3.83 -5.45
C LYS A 47 -18.67 4.42 -4.06
N TYR A 48 -17.62 5.10 -3.62
CA TYR A 48 -17.60 5.91 -2.42
C TYR A 48 -17.03 7.28 -2.74
N SER A 49 -17.58 8.32 -2.15
CA SER A 49 -17.04 9.67 -2.25
C SER A 49 -17.36 10.44 -0.98
N ASN A 50 -16.39 11.21 -0.50
CA ASN A 50 -16.57 12.11 0.64
C ASN A 50 -15.93 13.46 0.36
N LYS A 51 -16.74 14.40 -0.10
CA LYS A 51 -16.28 15.76 -0.46
C LYS A 51 -15.84 16.59 0.75
N ARG A 52 -16.16 16.16 1.97
CA ARG A 52 -15.84 16.89 3.21
C ARG A 52 -14.34 16.97 3.47
N PHE A 53 -13.59 15.94 3.05
CA PHE A 53 -12.16 15.81 3.37
C PHE A 53 -11.24 15.99 2.16
N GLY A 54 -11.80 16.41 1.00
CA GLY A 54 -11.02 16.61 -0.22
C GLY A 54 -10.54 15.31 -0.86
N ASN A 55 -9.33 15.33 -1.43
CA ASN A 55 -8.81 14.19 -2.17
C ASN A 55 -8.31 13.07 -1.26
N ILE A 56 -8.59 11.83 -1.66
CA ILE A 56 -7.99 10.64 -1.06
C ILE A 56 -6.53 10.57 -1.48
N THR A 57 -5.60 10.54 -0.53
CA THR A 57 -4.16 10.51 -0.80
C THR A 57 -3.54 9.14 -0.59
N THR A 58 -4.17 8.29 0.23
CA THR A 58 -3.73 6.91 0.44
C THR A 58 -4.93 6.00 0.60
N ILE A 59 -4.83 4.80 0.05
CA ILE A 59 -5.72 3.67 0.32
C ILE A 59 -4.87 2.47 0.75
N ASP A 60 -5.29 1.82 1.84
CA ASP A 60 -4.79 0.51 2.21
C ASP A 60 -5.96 -0.48 2.21
N ALA A 61 -5.96 -1.37 1.24
CA ALA A 61 -6.94 -2.43 1.04
C ALA A 61 -6.35 -3.83 1.30
N THR A 62 -5.26 -3.93 2.06
CA THR A 62 -4.65 -5.22 2.45
C THR A 62 -5.65 -6.10 3.21
N ASN A 63 -6.54 -5.48 3.98
CA ASN A 63 -7.71 -6.14 4.54
C ASN A 63 -8.96 -5.75 3.74
N ALA A 64 -9.45 -6.65 2.89
CA ALA A 64 -10.64 -6.44 2.06
C ALA A 64 -11.93 -6.16 2.85
N LEU A 65 -11.96 -6.47 4.17
CA LEU A 65 -13.11 -6.24 5.06
C LEU A 65 -13.01 -4.92 5.83
N LYS A 66 -11.82 -4.30 5.86
CA LYS A 66 -11.58 -3.02 6.54
C LYS A 66 -10.56 -2.22 5.76
N ILE A 67 -11.05 -1.39 4.86
CA ILE A 67 -10.25 -0.56 3.96
C ILE A 67 -9.96 0.77 4.67
N LEU A 68 -8.70 1.17 4.71
CA LEU A 68 -8.29 2.45 5.25
C LEU A 68 -8.13 3.46 4.11
N LEU A 69 -8.76 4.61 4.26
CA LEU A 69 -8.56 5.79 3.42
C LEU A 69 -7.91 6.91 4.25
N TYR A 70 -6.97 7.60 3.64
CA TYR A 70 -6.32 8.76 4.24
C TYR A 70 -6.51 10.00 3.38
N TYR A 71 -6.94 11.08 4.04
CA TYR A 71 -7.10 12.42 3.49
C TYR A 71 -6.06 13.33 4.12
N LYS A 72 -4.90 13.42 3.47
CA LYS A 72 -3.71 14.07 4.04
C LYS A 72 -3.94 15.56 4.31
N ASP A 73 -4.62 16.27 3.41
CA ASP A 73 -4.87 17.71 3.53
C ASP A 73 -5.69 18.08 4.76
N PHE A 74 -6.54 17.16 5.21
CA PHE A 74 -7.40 17.32 6.40
C PHE A 74 -6.96 16.44 7.57
N GLN A 75 -5.87 15.71 7.45
CA GLN A 75 -5.35 14.78 8.47
C GLN A 75 -6.43 13.85 9.01
N GLN A 76 -7.26 13.30 8.10
CA GLN A 76 -8.39 12.43 8.45
C GLN A 76 -8.17 11.01 7.95
N LEU A 77 -8.45 10.03 8.81
CA LEU A 77 -8.57 8.63 8.46
C LEU A 77 -10.05 8.24 8.41
N VAL A 78 -10.41 7.47 7.38
CA VAL A 78 -11.74 6.86 7.25
C VAL A 78 -11.56 5.38 7.03
N PHE A 79 -12.26 4.56 7.80
CA PHE A 79 -12.35 3.14 7.55
C PHE A 79 -13.65 2.81 6.84
N LEU A 80 -13.55 1.96 5.82
CA LEU A 80 -14.71 1.44 5.09
C LEU A 80 -14.77 -0.08 5.25
N ASP A 81 -15.99 -0.61 5.24
CA ASP A 81 -16.20 -2.05 5.12
C ASP A 81 -16.09 -2.54 3.67
N ASN A 82 -16.37 -3.82 3.45
CA ASN A 82 -16.31 -4.42 2.12
C ASN A 82 -17.41 -3.93 1.14
N GLN A 83 -18.43 -3.24 1.66
CA GLN A 83 -19.49 -2.59 0.87
C GLN A 83 -19.21 -1.10 0.62
N LEU A 84 -18.02 -0.63 0.96
CA LEU A 84 -17.61 0.77 0.97
C LEU A 84 -18.49 1.66 1.86
N SER A 85 -19.15 1.07 2.86
CA SER A 85 -19.83 1.83 3.91
C SER A 85 -18.85 2.25 4.98
N GLN A 86 -19.01 3.47 5.51
CA GLN A 86 -18.14 3.98 6.56
C GLN A 86 -18.27 3.12 7.82
N ASN A 87 -17.13 2.65 8.33
CA ASN A 87 -17.02 1.81 9.52
C ASN A 87 -16.44 2.64 10.68
N GLY A 88 -17.30 3.13 11.54
CA GLY A 88 -16.95 4.04 12.62
C GLY A 88 -16.86 5.52 12.19
N GLU A 89 -16.56 6.39 13.15
CA GLU A 89 -16.37 7.81 12.89
C GLU A 89 -14.98 8.08 12.27
N PRO A 90 -14.84 9.12 11.41
CA PRO A 90 -13.56 9.55 10.91
C PRO A 90 -12.62 9.93 12.06
N ILE A 91 -11.36 9.50 11.97
CA ILE A 91 -10.34 9.78 12.98
C ILE A 91 -9.54 11.01 12.52
N SER A 92 -9.60 12.07 13.34
CA SER A 92 -8.77 13.26 13.13
C SER A 92 -7.40 13.06 13.79
N LEU A 93 -6.36 12.97 12.99
CA LEU A 93 -4.99 12.85 13.49
C LEU A 93 -4.53 14.13 14.18
N GLU A 94 -5.02 15.29 13.75
CA GLU A 94 -4.80 16.57 14.40
C GLU A 94 -5.32 16.57 15.87
N LYS A 95 -6.55 16.04 16.09
CA LYS A 95 -7.09 15.89 17.45
C LYS A 95 -6.31 14.91 18.32
N LEU A 96 -5.58 13.98 17.71
CA LEU A 96 -4.67 13.07 18.41
C LEU A 96 -3.29 13.69 18.66
N GLY A 97 -3.04 14.93 18.19
CA GLY A 97 -1.76 15.64 18.34
C GLY A 97 -0.75 15.34 17.22
N TYR A 98 -1.21 14.83 16.06
CA TYR A 98 -0.35 14.46 14.93
C TYR A 98 -0.75 15.24 13.65
N GLU A 99 -0.45 16.53 13.62
CA GLU A 99 -0.84 17.48 12.56
C GLU A 99 -0.05 17.30 11.26
N GLN A 100 1.11 16.65 11.31
CA GLN A 100 1.99 16.47 10.16
C GLN A 100 2.27 14.98 9.88
N THR A 101 1.19 14.22 9.72
CA THR A 101 1.29 12.83 9.31
C THR A 101 1.47 12.75 7.79
N ASP A 102 2.55 12.09 7.35
CA ASP A 102 2.84 11.91 5.92
C ASP A 102 2.35 10.56 5.40
N LEU A 103 2.49 9.50 6.18
CA LEU A 103 2.13 8.13 5.76
C LEU A 103 1.24 7.47 6.81
N VAL A 104 0.37 6.61 6.33
CA VAL A 104 -0.49 5.76 7.14
C VAL A 104 -0.60 4.37 6.52
N CYS A 105 -0.80 3.34 7.32
CA CYS A 105 -1.25 2.03 6.85
C CYS A 105 -2.07 1.31 7.92
N SER A 106 -2.86 0.35 7.47
CA SER A 106 -3.59 -0.58 8.35
C SER A 106 -2.60 -1.45 9.14
N SER A 107 -3.02 -1.90 10.30
CA SER A 107 -2.24 -2.77 11.15
C SER A 107 -3.10 -3.89 11.71
N PHE A 108 -2.45 -4.95 12.19
CA PHE A 108 -3.09 -6.08 12.83
C PHE A 108 -4.06 -5.65 13.97
N ASN A 109 -5.09 -6.45 14.23
CA ASN A 109 -6.12 -6.19 15.26
C ASN A 109 -6.83 -4.84 15.12
N ASN A 110 -7.27 -4.50 13.91
CA ASN A 110 -7.98 -3.25 13.62
C ASN A 110 -7.21 -1.97 13.98
N SER A 111 -5.92 -2.10 14.20
CA SER A 111 -5.00 -1.01 14.49
C SER A 111 -4.56 -0.30 13.21
N PHE A 112 -3.83 0.80 13.36
CA PHE A 112 -3.19 1.50 12.24
C PHE A 112 -1.88 2.14 12.68
N TRP A 113 -0.96 2.29 11.72
CA TRP A 113 0.27 3.04 11.88
C TRP A 113 0.19 4.39 11.22
N ILE A 114 0.89 5.34 11.79
CA ILE A 114 1.19 6.63 11.18
C ILE A 114 2.70 6.88 11.20
N TYR A 115 3.20 7.59 10.20
CA TYR A 115 4.49 8.26 10.25
C TYR A 115 4.27 9.76 10.42
N ASN A 116 4.62 10.29 11.58
CA ASN A 116 4.59 11.72 11.86
C ASN A 116 5.91 12.36 11.45
N LYS A 117 5.85 13.26 10.47
CA LYS A 117 7.04 13.92 9.93
C LYS A 117 7.65 14.91 10.93
N GLN A 118 6.84 15.60 11.72
CA GLN A 118 7.30 16.62 12.65
C GLN A 118 8.18 16.02 13.75
N SER A 119 7.73 14.94 14.36
CA SER A 119 8.50 14.23 15.40
C SER A 119 9.48 13.19 14.83
N ASN A 120 9.34 12.87 13.53
CA ASN A 120 10.07 11.82 12.83
C ASN A 120 9.92 10.46 13.52
N GLU A 121 8.68 10.06 13.75
CA GLU A 121 8.31 8.87 14.52
C GLU A 121 7.25 8.04 13.83
N LEU A 122 7.32 6.72 14.05
CA LEU A 122 6.22 5.81 13.76
C LEU A 122 5.41 5.63 15.04
N VAL A 123 4.09 5.73 14.90
CA VAL A 123 3.16 5.56 16.02
C VAL A 123 2.05 4.61 15.62
N ARG A 124 1.75 3.65 16.48
CA ARG A 124 0.67 2.69 16.28
C ARG A 124 -0.48 2.98 17.23
N PHE A 125 -1.68 2.97 16.68
CA PHE A 125 -2.92 3.16 17.42
C PHE A 125 -3.80 1.92 17.32
N ASN A 126 -4.54 1.63 18.39
CA ASN A 126 -5.59 0.61 18.34
C ASN A 126 -6.88 1.18 17.71
N GLU A 127 -7.92 0.36 17.60
CA GLU A 127 -9.22 0.72 17.04
C GLU A 127 -9.93 1.87 17.79
N ASN A 128 -9.61 2.08 19.07
CA ASN A 128 -10.13 3.17 19.90
C ASN A 128 -9.26 4.44 19.83
N SER A 129 -8.34 4.51 18.88
CA SER A 129 -7.39 5.62 18.72
C SER A 129 -6.48 5.86 19.94
N GLN A 130 -6.22 4.82 20.73
CA GLN A 130 -5.25 4.85 21.81
C GLN A 130 -3.88 4.43 21.28
N GLN A 131 -2.85 5.19 21.60
CA GLN A 131 -1.47 4.85 21.24
C GLN A 131 -1.04 3.57 21.97
N ILE A 132 -0.59 2.56 21.20
CA ILE A 132 -0.15 1.25 21.71
C ILE A 132 1.31 0.93 21.45
N ALA A 133 1.95 1.63 20.50
CA ALA A 133 3.38 1.53 20.23
C ALA A 133 3.93 2.83 19.64
N LYS A 134 5.23 3.06 19.81
CA LYS A 134 5.93 4.24 19.29
C LYS A 134 7.43 3.95 19.17
N THR A 135 8.05 4.35 18.06
CA THR A 135 9.49 4.12 17.85
C THR A 135 10.40 5.10 18.58
N GLY A 136 9.88 6.28 18.96
CA GLY A 136 10.73 7.44 19.22
C GLY A 136 11.30 8.04 17.92
N ASN A 137 12.16 9.04 18.03
CA ASN A 137 12.71 9.75 16.88
C ASN A 137 13.62 8.86 16.02
N LEU A 138 13.20 8.56 14.79
CA LEU A 138 13.90 7.65 13.90
C LEU A 138 15.29 8.15 13.48
N LYS A 139 15.50 9.47 13.37
CA LYS A 139 16.80 10.03 13.05
C LYS A 139 17.82 9.74 14.15
N GLN A 140 17.40 9.82 15.40
CA GLN A 140 18.25 9.48 16.55
C GLN A 140 18.47 7.97 16.65
N LEU A 141 17.40 7.18 16.50
CA LEU A 141 17.44 5.73 16.62
C LEU A 141 18.34 5.08 15.55
N LEU A 142 18.24 5.55 14.31
CA LEU A 142 18.89 4.94 13.14
C LEU A 142 20.14 5.68 12.70
N GLN A 143 20.45 6.82 13.32
CA GLN A 143 21.57 7.72 12.95
C GLN A 143 21.55 8.10 11.46
N ALA A 144 20.35 8.21 10.89
CA ALA A 144 20.11 8.51 9.47
C ALA A 144 18.91 9.44 9.32
N GLU A 145 18.99 10.35 8.36
CA GLU A 145 17.84 11.16 7.97
C GLU A 145 16.97 10.39 6.99
N LEU A 146 15.76 10.01 7.43
CA LEU A 146 14.83 9.26 6.62
C LEU A 146 13.89 10.20 5.86
N LYS A 147 13.63 9.82 4.61
CA LYS A 147 12.59 10.41 3.76
C LYS A 147 11.66 9.28 3.29
N PRO A 148 10.81 8.77 4.18
CA PRO A 148 9.93 7.67 3.83
C PRO A 148 8.84 8.15 2.88
N ASP A 149 8.49 7.31 1.91
CA ASP A 149 7.52 7.59 0.85
C ASP A 149 6.44 6.51 0.70
N PHE A 150 6.61 5.35 1.34
CA PHE A 150 5.61 4.29 1.36
C PHE A 150 5.72 3.46 2.63
N MET A 151 4.58 2.96 3.12
CA MET A 151 4.52 2.17 4.33
C MET A 151 3.41 1.11 4.22
N ILE A 152 3.71 -0.09 4.68
CA ILE A 152 2.75 -1.21 4.75
C ILE A 152 3.09 -2.13 5.92
N GLU A 153 2.09 -2.67 6.61
CA GLU A 153 2.29 -3.76 7.57
C GLU A 153 1.90 -5.10 6.95
N TYR A 154 2.73 -6.09 7.15
CA TYR A 154 2.44 -7.47 6.81
C TYR A 154 2.97 -8.40 7.91
N ASN A 155 2.11 -9.32 8.37
CA ASN A 155 2.45 -10.33 9.37
C ASN A 155 3.13 -9.76 10.63
N SER A 156 2.57 -8.67 11.17
CA SER A 156 3.06 -7.94 12.36
C SER A 156 4.44 -7.28 12.20
N TYR A 157 4.92 -7.13 10.97
CA TYR A 157 6.08 -6.31 10.65
C TYR A 157 5.68 -5.11 9.80
N LEU A 158 6.13 -3.94 10.22
CA LEU A 158 5.97 -2.70 9.48
C LEU A 158 7.17 -2.50 8.56
N TYR A 159 6.90 -2.32 7.28
CA TYR A 159 7.88 -2.04 6.22
C TYR A 159 7.78 -0.57 5.84
N LEU A 160 8.82 0.20 6.10
CA LEU A 160 8.92 1.63 5.79
C LEU A 160 9.90 1.84 4.65
N ASN A 161 9.42 2.25 3.50
CA ASN A 161 10.26 2.52 2.32
C ASN A 161 10.96 3.88 2.43
N CYS A 162 12.25 3.86 2.18
CA CYS A 162 13.05 5.06 1.94
C CYS A 162 13.79 4.86 0.62
N LYS A 163 13.32 5.50 -0.45
CA LYS A 163 13.71 5.25 -1.84
C LYS A 163 15.22 5.17 -2.06
N ASP A 164 15.99 6.05 -1.42
CA ASP A 164 17.44 6.13 -1.62
C ASP A 164 18.23 5.11 -0.78
N ILE A 165 17.61 4.53 0.24
CA ILE A 165 18.28 3.66 1.22
C ILE A 165 17.80 2.21 1.08
N GLY A 166 16.49 2.00 1.09
CA GLY A 166 15.85 0.70 1.09
C GLY A 166 14.66 0.66 2.04
N ILE A 167 14.27 -0.54 2.46
CA ILE A 167 13.11 -0.77 3.31
C ILE A 167 13.56 -1.03 4.74
N TYR A 168 13.15 -0.16 5.65
CA TYR A 168 13.34 -0.38 7.09
C TYR A 168 12.20 -1.24 7.62
N VAL A 169 12.54 -2.25 8.41
CA VAL A 169 11.57 -3.18 8.99
C VAL A 169 11.53 -3.01 10.50
N PHE A 170 10.33 -2.84 11.03
CA PHE A 170 10.06 -2.73 12.46
C PHE A 170 9.09 -3.84 12.88
N ASP A 171 9.14 -4.26 14.13
CA ASP A 171 8.14 -5.16 14.70
C ASP A 171 6.86 -4.40 15.10
N MET A 172 5.86 -5.13 15.57
CA MET A 172 4.58 -4.58 16.00
C MET A 172 4.66 -3.61 17.21
N TYR A 173 5.80 -3.56 17.90
CA TYR A 173 6.06 -2.66 19.03
C TYR A 173 6.85 -1.41 18.61
N GLY A 174 7.24 -1.33 17.34
CA GLY A 174 8.06 -0.25 16.80
C GLY A 174 9.56 -0.46 17.01
N THR A 175 10.00 -1.69 17.34
CA THR A 175 11.43 -1.99 17.46
C THR A 175 12.02 -2.20 16.05
N PHE A 176 13.10 -1.50 15.74
CA PHE A 176 13.84 -1.70 14.50
C PHE A 176 14.44 -3.10 14.45
N THR A 177 14.24 -3.82 13.33
CA THR A 177 14.73 -5.19 13.17
C THR A 177 15.84 -5.30 12.11
N LYS A 178 15.66 -4.74 10.93
CA LYS A 178 16.60 -4.83 9.81
C LYS A 178 16.33 -3.80 8.72
N ILE A 179 17.31 -3.67 7.81
CA ILE A 179 17.14 -2.97 6.52
C ILE A 179 17.21 -4.01 5.41
N ILE A 180 16.29 -3.92 4.44
CA ILE A 180 16.34 -4.64 3.19
C ILE A 180 16.82 -3.65 2.12
N SER A 181 17.96 -3.92 1.50
CA SER A 181 18.66 -2.99 0.59
C SER A 181 18.04 -2.94 -0.82
N LEU A 182 16.71 -2.84 -0.90
CA LEU A 182 15.97 -2.65 -2.14
C LEU A 182 15.71 -1.15 -2.35
N LYS A 183 16.48 -0.54 -3.24
CA LYS A 183 16.42 0.90 -3.54
C LYS A 183 15.53 1.20 -4.73
N ASN A 184 15.18 2.49 -4.86
CA ASN A 184 14.43 3.03 -6.01
C ASN A 184 13.03 2.41 -6.16
N LEU A 185 12.40 2.00 -5.06
CA LEU A 185 11.02 1.55 -5.05
C LEU A 185 10.07 2.71 -4.75
N HIS A 186 8.91 2.73 -5.44
CA HIS A 186 7.80 3.64 -5.11
C HIS A 186 6.76 2.96 -4.23
N SER A 187 6.52 1.68 -4.48
CA SER A 187 5.63 0.82 -3.70
C SER A 187 6.01 -0.64 -3.92
N PHE A 188 5.56 -1.49 -3.04
CA PHE A 188 5.76 -2.93 -3.13
C PHE A 188 4.62 -3.66 -2.42
N GLN A 189 4.54 -4.96 -2.63
CA GLN A 189 3.69 -5.87 -1.87
C GLN A 189 4.57 -6.84 -1.09
N VAL A 190 4.12 -7.21 0.09
CA VAL A 190 4.76 -8.26 0.89
C VAL A 190 3.80 -9.42 0.98
N ASN A 191 4.26 -10.61 0.64
CA ASN A 191 3.52 -11.84 0.81
C ASN A 191 4.46 -12.94 1.31
N GLU A 192 4.23 -13.43 2.52
CA GLU A 192 5.14 -14.32 3.23
C GLU A 192 6.56 -13.72 3.31
N ASP A 193 7.55 -14.41 2.77
CA ASP A 193 8.94 -13.98 2.77
C ASP A 193 9.35 -13.26 1.47
N ILE A 194 8.38 -12.94 0.62
CA ILE A 194 8.66 -12.36 -0.71
C ILE A 194 8.14 -10.93 -0.78
N ILE A 195 9.00 -10.02 -1.25
CA ILE A 195 8.64 -8.66 -1.63
C ILE A 195 8.50 -8.60 -3.14
N TYR A 196 7.31 -8.22 -3.63
CA TYR A 196 7.02 -8.01 -5.04
C TYR A 196 7.01 -6.52 -5.36
N PHE A 197 7.68 -6.12 -6.43
CA PHE A 197 7.76 -4.73 -6.85
C PHE A 197 7.98 -4.58 -8.35
N PHE A 198 7.64 -3.41 -8.88
CA PHE A 198 7.91 -3.04 -10.26
C PHE A 198 9.02 -1.98 -10.29
N ARG A 199 10.09 -2.25 -11.00
CA ARG A 199 11.25 -1.37 -11.11
C ARG A 199 11.92 -1.56 -12.47
N GLU A 200 12.32 -0.46 -13.12
CA GLU A 200 13.08 -0.50 -14.39
C GLU A 200 12.41 -1.38 -15.45
N ASN A 201 11.11 -1.19 -15.64
CA ASN A 201 10.29 -1.95 -16.60
C ASN A 201 10.28 -3.47 -16.37
N SER A 202 10.53 -3.89 -15.14
CA SER A 202 10.53 -5.29 -14.75
C SER A 202 9.66 -5.53 -13.53
N PHE A 203 8.93 -6.64 -13.52
CA PHE A 203 8.28 -7.16 -12.32
C PHE A 203 9.28 -8.04 -11.58
N ASN A 204 9.54 -7.70 -10.33
CA ASN A 204 10.56 -8.32 -9.53
C ASN A 204 9.96 -8.97 -8.29
N SER A 205 10.61 -10.03 -7.83
CA SER A 205 10.37 -10.64 -6.54
C SER A 205 11.69 -10.81 -5.79
N TYR A 206 11.71 -10.43 -4.53
CA TYR A 206 12.87 -10.58 -3.64
C TYR A 206 12.50 -11.49 -2.47
N ASN A 207 13.22 -12.61 -2.34
CA ASN A 207 13.06 -13.53 -1.22
C ASN A 207 13.92 -13.07 -0.04
N CYS A 208 13.27 -12.67 1.06
CA CYS A 208 13.93 -12.15 2.26
C CYS A 208 14.71 -13.18 3.08
N LYS A 209 14.49 -14.49 2.84
CA LYS A 209 15.23 -15.60 3.49
C LYS A 209 16.41 -16.08 2.66
N ALA A 210 16.19 -16.23 1.35
CA ALA A 210 17.22 -16.67 0.43
C ALA A 210 18.15 -15.53 -0.02
N PHE A 211 17.72 -14.28 0.17
CA PHE A 211 18.41 -13.07 -0.34
C PHE A 211 18.55 -13.07 -1.87
N GLU A 212 17.55 -13.62 -2.56
CA GLU A 212 17.56 -13.76 -4.02
C GLU A 212 16.51 -12.84 -4.67
N GLU A 213 16.93 -12.12 -5.71
CA GLU A 213 16.03 -11.34 -6.55
C GLU A 213 15.80 -12.06 -7.88
N LYS A 214 14.53 -12.18 -8.30
CA LYS A 214 14.13 -12.66 -9.62
C LYS A 214 13.43 -11.53 -10.36
N SER A 215 13.68 -11.41 -11.66
CA SER A 215 13.17 -10.33 -12.49
C SER A 215 12.53 -10.87 -13.75
N ILE A 216 11.35 -10.34 -14.08
CA ILE A 216 10.62 -10.64 -15.32
C ILE A 216 10.49 -9.32 -16.09
N PRO A 217 11.23 -9.14 -17.19
CA PRO A 217 11.19 -7.92 -17.97
C PRO A 217 9.86 -7.79 -18.75
N TYR A 218 9.37 -6.57 -18.84
CA TYR A 218 8.23 -6.20 -19.68
C TYR A 218 8.69 -5.29 -20.81
N ASN A 219 8.41 -5.66 -22.05
CA ASN A 219 8.71 -4.84 -23.24
C ASN A 219 7.65 -3.78 -23.50
N ASP A 220 6.97 -3.30 -22.47
CA ASP A 220 5.89 -2.33 -22.56
C ASP A 220 6.24 -1.08 -21.75
N THR A 221 6.70 -0.04 -22.43
CA THR A 221 7.13 1.23 -21.83
C THR A 221 5.98 2.05 -21.24
N LEU A 222 4.73 1.72 -21.58
CA LEU A 222 3.53 2.38 -21.02
C LEU A 222 3.12 1.79 -19.67
N LEU A 223 3.65 0.61 -19.32
CA LEU A 223 3.39 -0.03 -18.04
C LEU A 223 4.02 0.80 -16.89
N LYS A 224 3.20 1.11 -15.88
CA LYS A 224 3.60 1.96 -14.75
C LYS A 224 3.87 1.17 -13.49
N ASN A 225 3.10 0.10 -13.28
CA ASN A 225 3.25 -0.76 -12.10
C ASN A 225 2.63 -2.14 -12.37
N VAL A 226 3.06 -3.13 -11.61
CA VAL A 226 2.49 -4.49 -11.61
C VAL A 226 2.20 -4.89 -10.17
N ARG A 227 0.98 -5.38 -9.93
CA ARG A 227 0.60 -5.98 -8.65
C ARG A 227 0.26 -7.45 -8.85
N ILE A 228 0.41 -8.23 -7.81
CA ILE A 228 0.09 -9.65 -7.80
C ILE A 228 -0.94 -9.95 -6.72
N GLU A 229 -2.00 -10.67 -7.08
CA GLU A 229 -2.96 -11.24 -6.12
C GLU A 229 -3.29 -12.66 -6.56
N LYS A 230 -2.96 -13.63 -5.73
CA LYS A 230 -3.17 -15.05 -6.02
C LYS A 230 -2.55 -15.47 -7.37
N ASP A 231 -3.40 -15.82 -8.33
CA ASP A 231 -3.06 -16.29 -9.67
C ASP A 231 -3.17 -15.20 -10.74
N ARG A 232 -3.15 -13.91 -10.37
CA ARG A 232 -3.37 -12.77 -11.26
C ARG A 232 -2.29 -11.73 -11.14
N LEU A 233 -1.97 -11.13 -12.29
CA LEU A 233 -1.18 -9.91 -12.37
C LEU A 233 -2.07 -8.76 -12.83
N PHE A 234 -1.98 -7.65 -12.12
CA PHE A 234 -2.66 -6.39 -12.40
C PHE A 234 -1.64 -5.43 -13.02
N LEU A 235 -1.72 -5.25 -14.31
CA LEU A 235 -0.83 -4.39 -15.08
C LEU A 235 -1.44 -2.98 -15.12
N GLN A 236 -0.82 -2.05 -14.41
CA GLN A 236 -1.29 -0.67 -14.29
C GLN A 236 -0.71 0.20 -15.41
N TYR A 237 -1.58 0.86 -16.14
CA TYR A 237 -1.27 1.92 -17.12
C TYR A 237 -1.76 3.27 -16.59
N ILE A 238 -1.61 4.34 -17.38
CA ILE A 238 -1.98 5.69 -16.95
C ILE A 238 -3.50 5.86 -16.74
N ASP A 239 -4.32 5.17 -17.53
CA ASP A 239 -5.79 5.29 -17.56
C ASP A 239 -6.51 3.94 -17.54
N SER A 240 -5.79 2.86 -17.33
CA SER A 240 -6.35 1.52 -17.38
C SER A 240 -5.57 0.52 -16.53
N VAL A 241 -6.27 -0.52 -16.12
CA VAL A 241 -5.69 -1.69 -15.45
C VAL A 241 -6.06 -2.93 -16.25
N LYS A 242 -5.05 -3.63 -16.76
CA LYS A 242 -5.20 -4.90 -17.46
C LYS A 242 -4.91 -6.04 -16.52
N VAL A 243 -5.83 -6.98 -16.39
CA VAL A 243 -5.65 -8.15 -15.52
C VAL A 243 -5.39 -9.38 -16.37
N VAL A 244 -4.32 -10.09 -16.03
CA VAL A 244 -3.88 -11.29 -16.74
C VAL A 244 -3.64 -12.45 -15.77
N GLU A 245 -3.70 -13.69 -16.29
CA GLU A 245 -3.32 -14.86 -15.50
C GLU A 245 -1.83 -14.83 -15.18
N ASN A 246 -1.48 -15.14 -13.93
CA ASN A 246 -0.09 -15.30 -13.52
C ASN A 246 0.37 -16.73 -13.86
N LEU A 247 1.24 -16.85 -14.86
CA LEU A 247 1.81 -18.13 -15.29
C LEU A 247 3.08 -18.53 -14.55
N THR A 248 3.56 -17.68 -13.62
CA THR A 248 4.75 -17.95 -12.81
C THR A 248 4.34 -18.66 -11.51
N ARG A 249 4.12 -19.95 -11.59
CA ARG A 249 4.10 -20.86 -10.44
C ARG A 249 5.39 -21.67 -10.38
#